data_7e557a7e4ccdf75d47ce15c6079b5dca
#
_entry.id   7e557a7e4ccdf75d47ce15c6079b5dca
#
_cell.length_a   1.000
_cell.length_b   1.000
_cell.length_c   1.000
_cell.angle_alpha   90.00
_cell.angle_beta   90.00
_cell.angle_gamma   90.00
#
_symmetry.space_group_name_H-M   'P 1'
#
loop_
_entity.id
_entity.type
_entity.pdbx_description
1 polymer ?
#
loop_
_entity_poly.entity_id
_entity_poly.type
_entity_poly.pdbx_seq_one_letter_code
_entity_poly.pdbx_strand_id
1 'polypeptide(L)'
;MKNDPIFEQKKNHAIAIMKAKRMWRSIYAPPCHIFLWKLGVRVAPPPFSPFLTNFLCFTGIYTPFWGVVMWFVFWGGARKDFVSALEAVLTVGVLFGLSAALLELWQKKANHLPPWSQV
;
A
#
# COMPACT_ATOMS: atom_id res chain seq x y z
N MET A 1 12.28 11.72 10.77
CA MET A 1 13.16 12.43 9.83
C MET A 1 12.57 12.40 8.45
N LYS A 2 12.32 13.56 7.90
CA LYS A 2 11.68 13.64 6.60
C LYS A 2 12.64 13.41 5.44
N ASN A 3 13.92 13.69 5.64
CA ASN A 3 14.90 13.64 4.56
C ASN A 3 16.05 12.73 4.94
N ASP A 4 15.96 11.50 4.48
CA ASP A 4 17.06 10.56 4.53
C ASP A 4 17.65 10.49 3.11
N PRO A 5 18.86 11.07 2.87
CA PRO A 5 19.40 11.10 1.51
C PRO A 5 19.59 9.70 0.91
N ILE A 6 19.98 8.73 1.73
CA ILE A 6 20.21 7.37 1.24
C ILE A 6 18.87 6.74 0.82
N PHE A 7 17.86 6.87 1.64
CA PHE A 7 16.53 6.35 1.30
C PHE A 7 15.96 7.04 0.07
N GLU A 8 16.10 8.37 -0.01
CA GLU A 8 15.58 9.13 -1.15
C GLU A 8 16.26 8.70 -2.45
N GLN A 9 17.58 8.49 -2.42
CA GLN A 9 18.29 8.01 -3.59
C GLN A 9 17.80 6.63 -4.02
N LYS A 10 17.64 5.71 -3.07
CA LYS A 10 17.15 4.35 -3.37
C LYS A 10 15.73 4.38 -3.90
N LYS A 11 14.86 5.18 -3.26
CA LYS A 11 13.47 5.32 -3.69
C LYS A 11 13.39 5.85 -5.11
N ASN A 12 14.12 6.92 -5.40
CA ASN A 12 14.11 7.52 -6.73
C ASN A 12 14.68 6.58 -7.79
N HIS A 13 15.73 5.85 -7.45
CA HIS A 13 16.31 4.85 -8.35
C HIS A 13 15.32 3.71 -8.62
N ALA A 14 14.65 3.22 -7.58
CA ALA A 14 13.64 2.19 -7.72
C ALA A 14 12.48 2.65 -8.61
N ILE A 15 12.02 3.87 -8.41
CA ILE A 15 10.94 4.44 -9.22
C ILE A 15 11.39 4.56 -10.69
N ALA A 16 12.63 4.98 -10.92
CA ALA A 16 13.17 5.07 -12.27
C ALA A 16 13.21 3.71 -12.96
N ILE A 17 13.62 2.66 -12.23
CA ILE A 17 13.61 1.30 -12.77
C ILE A 17 12.20 0.88 -13.16
N MET A 18 11.22 1.14 -12.31
CA MET A 18 9.84 0.75 -12.57
C MET A 18 9.23 1.54 -13.71
N LYS A 19 9.56 2.82 -13.83
CA LYS A 19 9.12 3.64 -14.98
C LYS A 19 9.70 3.11 -16.28
N ALA A 20 10.95 2.71 -16.26
CA ALA A 20 11.60 2.15 -17.45
C ALA A 20 10.94 0.85 -17.88
N LYS A 21 10.34 0.11 -16.96
CA LYS A 21 9.59 -1.12 -17.25
C LYS A 21 8.12 -0.86 -17.56
N ARG A 22 7.72 0.41 -17.65
CA ARG A 22 6.34 0.84 -17.96
C ARG A 22 5.29 0.32 -16.99
N MET A 23 5.64 0.20 -15.72
CA MET A 23 4.68 -0.19 -14.69
C MET A 23 3.71 0.96 -14.40
N TRP A 24 2.50 0.61 -14.03
CA TRP A 24 1.51 1.62 -13.65
C TRP A 24 1.93 2.35 -12.38
N ARG A 25 1.68 3.66 -12.34
CA ARG A 25 2.03 4.48 -11.19
C ARG A 25 1.36 3.99 -9.90
N SER A 26 0.10 3.58 -9.97
CA SER A 26 -0.62 3.11 -8.80
C SER A 26 -0.03 1.82 -8.21
N ILE A 27 0.79 1.10 -8.99
CA ILE A 27 1.47 -0.10 -8.50
C ILE A 27 2.77 0.25 -7.80
N TYR A 28 3.58 1.17 -8.38
CA TYR A 28 4.88 1.49 -7.77
C TYR A 28 4.82 2.68 -6.81
N ALA A 29 3.80 3.51 -6.89
CA ALA A 29 3.64 4.66 -6.01
C ALA A 29 2.16 4.87 -5.68
N PRO A 30 1.53 3.92 -4.93
CA PRO A 30 0.14 4.09 -4.55
C PRO A 30 -0.03 5.26 -3.58
N PRO A 31 -1.22 5.84 -3.49
CA PRO A 31 -1.45 7.01 -2.63
C PRO A 31 -1.04 6.81 -1.17
N CYS A 32 -1.23 5.61 -0.61
CA CYS A 32 -0.86 5.35 0.77
C CYS A 32 0.66 5.45 0.97
N HIS A 33 1.45 4.98 0.02
CA HIS A 33 2.90 5.07 0.10
C HIS A 33 3.38 6.50 -0.10
N ILE A 34 2.76 7.24 -1.01
CA ILE A 34 3.07 8.65 -1.18
C ILE A 34 2.81 9.41 0.11
N PHE A 35 1.69 9.13 0.77
CA PHE A 35 1.34 9.73 2.04
C PHE A 35 2.37 9.40 3.11
N LEU A 36 2.79 8.13 3.21
CA LEU A 36 3.80 7.70 4.16
C LEU A 36 5.15 8.39 3.91
N TRP A 37 5.53 8.53 2.65
CA TRP A 37 6.78 9.22 2.32
C TRP A 37 6.74 10.69 2.71
N LYS A 38 5.61 11.34 2.56
CA LYS A 38 5.44 12.74 2.98
C LYS A 38 5.56 12.90 4.49
N LEU A 39 5.16 11.88 5.24
CA LEU A 39 5.30 11.88 6.69
C LEU A 39 6.71 11.52 7.16
N GLY A 40 7.58 11.14 6.23
CA GLY A 40 8.95 10.74 6.57
C GLY A 40 9.11 9.27 6.90
N VAL A 41 8.09 8.46 6.66
CA VAL A 41 8.19 7.01 6.86
C VAL A 41 9.01 6.39 5.72
N ARG A 42 9.99 5.58 6.08
CA ARG A 42 10.92 4.98 5.12
C ARG A 42 10.45 3.60 4.70
N VAL A 43 9.42 3.58 3.86
CA VAL A 43 8.87 2.34 3.33
C VAL A 43 9.30 2.20 1.87
N ALA A 44 9.89 1.07 1.51
CA ALA A 44 10.26 0.82 0.12
C ALA A 44 9.02 0.86 -0.77
N PRO A 45 9.14 1.23 -2.06
CA PRO A 45 8.02 1.14 -2.99
C PRO A 45 7.44 -0.30 -2.97
N PRO A 46 6.12 -0.47 -3.17
CA PRO A 46 5.49 -1.77 -2.97
C PRO A 46 6.16 -2.95 -3.67
N PRO A 47 6.57 -2.85 -4.96
CA PRO A 47 7.22 -3.99 -5.59
C PRO A 47 8.56 -4.39 -4.98
N PHE A 48 9.19 -3.49 -4.24
CA PHE A 48 10.47 -3.78 -3.57
C PHE A 48 10.29 -4.16 -2.11
N SER A 49 9.09 -4.00 -1.56
CA SER A 49 8.81 -4.32 -0.15
C SER A 49 8.47 -5.80 0.01
N PRO A 50 8.71 -6.39 1.20
CA PRO A 50 8.25 -7.74 1.48
C PRO A 50 6.73 -7.83 1.44
N PHE A 51 6.22 -9.04 1.18
CA PHE A 51 4.77 -9.27 1.14
C PHE A 51 4.07 -8.81 2.42
N LEU A 52 4.65 -9.14 3.58
CA LEU A 52 4.03 -8.77 4.86
C LEU A 52 3.94 -7.26 5.03
N THR A 53 5.00 -6.52 4.65
CA THR A 53 4.99 -5.07 4.72
C THR A 53 3.90 -4.50 3.83
N ASN A 54 3.78 -4.99 2.61
CA ASN A 54 2.73 -4.55 1.69
C ASN A 54 1.34 -4.85 2.25
N PHE A 55 1.14 -6.06 2.75
CA PHE A 55 -0.14 -6.46 3.33
C PHE A 55 -0.52 -5.55 4.49
N LEU A 56 0.41 -5.29 5.42
CA LEU A 56 0.15 -4.45 6.57
C LEU A 56 -0.12 -3.00 6.18
N CYS A 57 0.65 -2.46 5.22
CA CYS A 57 0.44 -1.10 4.76
C CYS A 57 -0.91 -0.93 4.08
N PHE A 58 -1.25 -1.81 3.15
CA PHE A 58 -2.52 -1.70 2.44
C PHE A 58 -3.70 -1.92 3.39
N THR A 59 -3.64 -2.96 4.20
CA THR A 59 -4.72 -3.25 5.15
C THR A 59 -4.84 -2.14 6.19
N GLY A 60 -3.72 -1.72 6.77
CA GLY A 60 -3.72 -0.76 7.87
C GLY A 60 -4.14 0.65 7.48
N ILE A 61 -3.97 1.02 6.21
CA ILE A 61 -4.32 2.37 5.74
C ILE A 61 -5.70 2.39 5.10
N TYR A 62 -5.99 1.45 4.20
CA TYR A 62 -7.26 1.49 3.47
C TYR A 62 -8.44 0.97 4.26
N THR A 63 -8.23 0.02 5.20
CA THR A 63 -9.34 -0.53 5.99
C THR A 63 -10.02 0.53 6.84
N PRO A 64 -9.31 1.33 7.67
CA PRO A 64 -9.97 2.38 8.44
C PRO A 64 -10.63 3.43 7.56
N PHE A 65 -9.97 3.83 6.48
CA PHE A 65 -10.53 4.81 5.57
C PHE A 65 -11.83 4.32 4.95
N TRP A 66 -11.82 3.11 4.41
CA TRP A 66 -13.02 2.51 3.82
C TRP A 66 -14.12 2.35 4.83
N GLY A 67 -13.77 1.92 6.05
CA GLY A 67 -14.74 1.73 7.12
C GLY A 67 -15.45 3.01 7.51
N VAL A 68 -14.71 4.10 7.64
CA VAL A 68 -15.29 5.41 7.96
C VAL A 68 -16.24 5.87 6.86
N VAL A 69 -15.81 5.75 5.60
CA VAL A 69 -16.64 6.14 4.47
C VAL A 69 -17.93 5.32 4.43
N MET A 70 -17.83 4.01 4.58
CA MET A 70 -19.00 3.15 4.54
C MET A 70 -19.97 3.45 5.68
N TRP A 71 -19.44 3.67 6.88
CA TRP A 71 -20.26 3.96 8.04
C TRP A 71 -21.09 5.22 7.86
N PHE A 72 -20.47 6.30 7.41
CA PHE A 72 -21.13 7.59 7.31
C PHE A 72 -21.92 7.77 6.03
N VAL A 73 -21.48 7.18 4.91
CA VAL A 73 -22.09 7.44 3.61
C VAL A 73 -23.16 6.40 3.26
N PHE A 74 -22.85 5.11 3.47
CA PHE A 74 -23.70 4.04 2.96
C PHE A 74 -24.55 3.39 4.05
N TRP A 75 -23.99 3.18 5.24
CA TRP A 75 -24.71 2.47 6.29
C TRP A 75 -25.56 3.37 7.16
N GLY A 76 -25.36 4.67 7.10
CA GLY A 76 -26.18 5.66 7.80
C GLY A 76 -26.13 5.55 9.32
N GLY A 77 -25.02 5.07 9.86
CA GLY A 77 -24.76 5.02 11.30
C GLY A 77 -25.73 4.14 12.08
N ALA A 78 -27.02 4.44 12.03
CA ALA A 78 -28.02 3.77 12.84
C ALA A 78 -28.58 2.49 12.25
N ARG A 79 -28.36 2.24 10.98
CA ARG A 79 -28.98 1.11 10.28
C ARG A 79 -28.23 -0.21 10.41
N LYS A 80 -26.95 -0.13 10.73
CA LYS A 80 -26.13 -1.31 10.87
C LYS A 80 -25.48 -1.27 12.24
N ASP A 81 -25.53 -2.37 12.98
CA ASP A 81 -24.92 -2.38 14.29
C ASP A 81 -23.38 -2.33 14.15
N PHE A 82 -22.72 -1.85 15.19
CA PHE A 82 -21.29 -1.60 15.16
C PHE A 82 -20.50 -2.91 14.93
N VAL A 83 -20.91 -4.00 15.55
CA VAL A 83 -20.20 -5.27 15.47
C VAL A 83 -20.27 -5.81 14.04
N SER A 84 -21.46 -5.82 13.41
CA SER A 84 -21.60 -6.27 12.04
C SER A 84 -20.83 -5.39 11.07
N ALA A 85 -20.83 -4.08 11.28
CA ALA A 85 -20.06 -3.15 10.48
C ALA A 85 -18.57 -3.43 10.60
N LEU A 86 -18.09 -3.64 11.82
CA LEU A 86 -16.68 -3.93 12.06
C LEU A 86 -16.24 -5.23 11.38
N GLU A 87 -17.06 -6.28 11.48
CA GLU A 87 -16.79 -7.54 10.81
C GLU A 87 -16.67 -7.36 9.31
N ALA A 88 -17.60 -6.62 8.70
CA ALA A 88 -17.57 -6.37 7.26
C ALA A 88 -16.31 -5.59 6.86
N VAL A 89 -15.97 -4.55 7.62
CA VAL A 89 -14.80 -3.72 7.34
C VAL A 89 -13.51 -4.54 7.43
N LEU A 90 -13.38 -5.35 8.49
CA LEU A 90 -12.18 -6.16 8.66
C LEU A 90 -12.07 -7.23 7.59
N THR A 91 -13.17 -7.88 7.23
CA THR A 91 -13.16 -8.90 6.19
C THR A 91 -12.73 -8.32 4.84
N VAL A 92 -13.37 -7.23 4.43
CA VAL A 92 -13.05 -6.60 3.15
C VAL A 92 -11.62 -6.04 3.17
N GLY A 93 -11.22 -5.45 4.29
CA GLY A 93 -9.87 -4.90 4.44
C GLY A 93 -8.79 -5.95 4.30
N VAL A 94 -8.95 -7.09 4.94
CA VAL A 94 -8.00 -8.19 4.84
C VAL A 94 -7.95 -8.73 3.41
N LEU A 95 -9.11 -8.94 2.78
CA LEU A 95 -9.15 -9.41 1.40
C LEU A 95 -8.51 -8.41 0.44
N PHE A 96 -8.76 -7.12 0.64
CA PHE A 96 -8.12 -6.08 -0.18
C PHE A 96 -6.61 -6.08 0.02
N GLY A 97 -6.16 -6.12 1.27
CA GLY A 97 -4.73 -6.11 1.58
C GLY A 97 -4.00 -7.32 1.00
N LEU A 98 -4.61 -8.50 1.13
CA LEU A 98 -4.06 -9.72 0.54
C LEU A 98 -3.96 -9.61 -0.97
N SER A 99 -5.04 -9.16 -1.62
CA SER A 99 -5.06 -9.02 -3.08
C SER A 99 -4.02 -8.02 -3.57
N ALA A 100 -3.92 -6.88 -2.90
CA ALA A 100 -2.95 -5.84 -3.26
C ALA A 100 -1.52 -6.35 -3.06
N ALA A 101 -1.24 -7.02 -1.95
CA ALA A 101 0.09 -7.54 -1.69
C ALA A 101 0.49 -8.64 -2.69
N LEU A 102 -0.45 -9.49 -3.05
CA LEU A 102 -0.21 -10.51 -4.07
C LEU A 102 0.05 -9.89 -5.44
N LEU A 103 -0.69 -8.85 -5.79
CA LEU A 103 -0.46 -8.13 -7.04
C LEU A 103 0.94 -7.52 -7.07
N GLU A 104 1.38 -6.90 -5.99
CA GLU A 104 2.72 -6.31 -5.93
C GLU A 104 3.81 -7.39 -6.03
N LEU A 105 3.62 -8.52 -5.37
CA LEU A 105 4.55 -9.63 -5.46
C LEU A 105 4.62 -10.16 -6.89
N TRP A 106 3.48 -10.29 -7.56
CA TRP A 106 3.43 -10.72 -8.95
C TRP A 106 4.14 -9.73 -9.86
N GLN A 107 3.92 -8.44 -9.66
CA GLN A 107 4.58 -7.40 -10.44
C GLN A 107 6.10 -7.46 -10.27
N LYS A 108 6.56 -7.66 -9.05
CA LYS A 108 7.99 -7.80 -8.78
C LYS A 108 8.58 -8.96 -9.59
N LYS A 109 7.92 -10.11 -9.56
CA LYS A 109 8.41 -11.30 -10.26
C LYS A 109 8.29 -11.16 -11.77
N ALA A 110 7.18 -10.62 -12.25
CA ALA A 110 6.93 -10.48 -13.69
C ALA A 110 7.91 -9.50 -14.35
N ASN A 111 8.31 -8.47 -13.62
CA ASN A 111 9.22 -7.45 -14.13
C ASN A 111 10.69 -7.69 -13.76
N HIS A 112 10.97 -8.79 -13.09
CA HIS A 112 12.35 -9.16 -12.69
C HIS A 112 13.05 -8.03 -11.94
N LEU A 113 12.37 -7.45 -10.96
CA LEU A 113 12.94 -6.35 -10.20
C LEU A 113 14.03 -6.84 -9.24
N PRO A 114 15.13 -6.06 -9.06
CA PRO A 114 16.16 -6.43 -8.12
C PRO A 114 15.68 -6.30 -6.67
N PRO A 115 16.35 -6.97 -5.71
CA PRO A 115 16.04 -6.79 -4.29
C PRO A 115 16.28 -5.34 -3.86
N TRP A 116 15.53 -4.88 -2.86
CA TRP A 116 15.69 -3.53 -2.33
C TRP A 116 17.12 -3.24 -1.89
N SER A 117 17.81 -4.24 -1.35
CA SER A 117 19.19 -4.09 -0.91
C SER A 117 20.16 -3.78 -2.03
N GLN A 118 19.79 -4.07 -3.28
CA GLN A 118 20.64 -3.85 -4.45
C GLN A 118 20.27 -2.60 -5.27
N VAL A 119 19.30 -1.86 -4.79
CA VAL A 119 18.84 -0.65 -5.50
C VAL A 119 19.72 0.55 -5.22
#